data_c29525c9092759b14bc16fe88f8ab624
#
_entry.id   c29525c9092759b14bc16fe88f8ab624
#
_cell.length_a   1.000
_cell.length_b   1.000
_cell.length_c   1.000
_cell.angle_alpha   90.00
_cell.angle_beta   90.00
_cell.angle_gamma   90.00
#
_symmetry.space_group_name_H-M   'P 1'
#
loop_
_entity.id
_entity.type
_entity.pdbx_description
1 polymer ?
#
loop_
_entity_poly.entity_id
_entity_poly.type
_entity_poly.pdbx_seq_one_letter_code
_entity_poly.pdbx_strand_id
1 'polypeptide(L)'
;MHSTAWAEEVKEEKGIILIDPGHGGIDGGSKSKNGTVEKDINLSIALKLKKALDNEGYNTFLTREADTELSKSKVKDLTMRCDMKKETKCDIFISIHQNKFPKESCFGAQVWYADNDNSLNFAKILQESLRKNVDNKNKRLEKPAKKQYKILRDGYDGASVILECGFLSNTNEEQKLKSDDYQEKIVYAIVQGINEYMKK
;
A
#
# COMPACT_ATOMS: atom_id res chain seq x y z
N MET A 1 5.49 7.06 -52.81
CA MET A 1 5.02 6.23 -51.69
C MET A 1 5.78 6.67 -50.45
N HIS A 2 5.12 7.44 -49.57
CA HIS A 2 5.72 7.91 -48.31
C HIS A 2 5.29 6.96 -47.20
N SER A 3 6.23 6.16 -46.71
CA SER A 3 6.03 5.32 -45.51
C SER A 3 6.14 6.22 -44.29
N THR A 4 5.02 6.52 -43.67
CA THR A 4 4.98 7.11 -42.31
C THR A 4 5.25 5.98 -41.33
N ALA A 5 6.53 5.87 -40.91
CA ALA A 5 6.89 5.06 -39.76
C ALA A 5 6.27 5.72 -38.51
N TRP A 6 5.31 5.05 -37.89
CA TRP A 6 4.84 5.41 -36.54
C TRP A 6 5.99 5.09 -35.57
N ALA A 7 6.64 6.11 -35.04
CA ALA A 7 7.53 5.96 -33.91
C ALA A 7 6.62 5.63 -32.71
N GLU A 8 6.69 4.40 -32.21
CA GLU A 8 6.19 4.08 -30.87
C GLU A 8 6.98 4.96 -29.90
N GLU A 9 6.29 5.87 -29.23
CA GLU A 9 6.84 6.61 -28.10
C GLU A 9 7.22 5.59 -27.02
N VAL A 10 8.50 5.33 -26.85
CA VAL A 10 9.02 4.53 -25.73
C VAL A 10 8.71 5.36 -24.47
N LYS A 11 7.63 4.99 -23.77
CA LYS A 11 7.27 5.58 -22.48
C LYS A 11 8.42 5.24 -21.52
N GLU A 12 9.19 6.25 -21.09
CA GLU A 12 10.19 6.07 -20.04
C GLU A 12 9.50 5.48 -18.80
N GLU A 13 9.99 4.32 -18.34
CA GLU A 13 9.48 3.69 -17.13
C GLU A 13 9.79 4.59 -15.93
N LYS A 14 8.76 5.05 -15.23
CA LYS A 14 8.89 5.95 -14.07
C LYS A 14 9.45 5.27 -12.81
N GLY A 15 9.52 3.96 -12.81
CA GLY A 15 9.99 3.15 -11.67
C GLY A 15 9.12 1.93 -11.42
N ILE A 16 9.57 1.07 -10.51
CA ILE A 16 8.96 -0.22 -10.19
C ILE A 16 8.31 -0.16 -8.81
N ILE A 17 7.01 -0.45 -8.75
CA ILE A 17 6.23 -0.43 -7.51
C ILE A 17 5.68 -1.82 -7.21
N LEU A 18 6.03 -2.39 -6.06
CA LEU A 18 5.43 -3.62 -5.57
C LEU A 18 4.35 -3.29 -4.54
N ILE A 19 3.11 -3.62 -4.88
CA ILE A 19 1.93 -3.43 -4.04
C ILE A 19 1.61 -4.75 -3.34
N ASP A 20 1.47 -4.72 -2.03
CA ASP A 20 1.18 -5.89 -1.22
C ASP A 20 -0.19 -5.76 -0.53
N PRO A 21 -1.26 -6.37 -1.08
CA PRO A 21 -2.52 -6.49 -0.34
C PRO A 21 -2.30 -7.40 0.87
N GLY A 22 -2.21 -6.83 2.07
CA GLY A 22 -1.97 -7.60 3.30
C GLY A 22 -2.99 -8.72 3.50
N HIS A 23 -2.56 -9.82 4.15
CA HIS A 23 -3.37 -11.02 4.39
C HIS A 23 -3.77 -11.74 3.08
N GLY A 24 -4.82 -12.58 3.11
CA GLY A 24 -5.36 -13.32 1.97
C GLY A 24 -5.64 -14.78 2.30
N GLY A 25 -6.51 -15.42 1.52
CA GLY A 25 -6.91 -16.81 1.72
C GLY A 25 -7.46 -17.05 3.12
N ILE A 26 -6.87 -17.97 3.86
CA ILE A 26 -7.28 -18.32 5.24
C ILE A 26 -6.94 -17.24 6.27
N ASP A 27 -5.94 -16.38 5.99
CA ASP A 27 -5.61 -15.23 6.86
C ASP A 27 -6.50 -14.04 6.50
N GLY A 28 -7.60 -13.87 7.22
CA GLY A 28 -8.52 -12.76 7.02
C GLY A 28 -8.01 -11.41 7.52
N GLY A 29 -6.94 -11.39 8.33
CA GLY A 29 -6.54 -10.18 9.07
C GLY A 29 -7.55 -9.81 10.16
N SER A 30 -7.70 -8.53 10.42
CA SER A 30 -8.67 -8.01 11.38
C SER A 30 -10.11 -8.15 10.84
N LYS A 31 -11.06 -8.30 11.78
CA LYS A 31 -12.49 -8.29 11.47
C LYS A 31 -13.19 -7.24 12.32
N SER A 32 -14.02 -6.41 11.70
CA SER A 32 -14.84 -5.43 12.39
C SER A 32 -15.96 -6.09 13.20
N LYS A 33 -16.66 -5.33 14.03
CA LYS A 33 -17.86 -5.80 14.74
C LYS A 33 -19.02 -6.17 13.78
N ASN A 34 -19.08 -5.48 12.62
CA ASN A 34 -20.12 -5.69 11.62
C ASN A 34 -19.77 -6.79 10.61
N GLY A 35 -18.63 -7.48 10.80
CA GLY A 35 -18.25 -8.60 9.97
C GLY A 35 -17.34 -8.25 8.78
N THR A 36 -16.98 -6.98 8.57
CA THR A 36 -16.05 -6.57 7.51
C THR A 36 -14.66 -7.15 7.76
N VAL A 37 -14.08 -7.79 6.75
CA VAL A 37 -12.80 -8.49 6.83
C VAL A 37 -11.72 -7.63 6.17
N GLU A 38 -10.57 -7.51 6.81
CA GLU A 38 -9.47 -6.65 6.39
C GLU A 38 -8.92 -7.01 5.00
N LYS A 39 -8.68 -8.30 4.74
CA LYS A 39 -8.09 -8.77 3.48
C LYS A 39 -8.87 -8.36 2.23
N ASP A 40 -10.20 -8.19 2.34
CA ASP A 40 -11.07 -7.85 1.22
C ASP A 40 -10.90 -6.37 0.84
N ILE A 41 -10.82 -5.49 1.85
CA ILE A 41 -10.56 -4.06 1.65
C ILE A 41 -9.14 -3.85 1.12
N ASN A 42 -8.15 -4.57 1.69
CA ASN A 42 -6.76 -4.49 1.26
C ASN A 42 -6.62 -4.83 -0.24
N LEU A 43 -7.26 -5.92 -0.69
CA LEU A 43 -7.25 -6.32 -2.09
C LEU A 43 -7.95 -5.29 -2.98
N SER A 44 -9.12 -4.80 -2.56
CA SER A 44 -9.88 -3.80 -3.34
C SER A 44 -9.06 -2.52 -3.57
N ILE A 45 -8.42 -1.98 -2.53
CA ILE A 45 -7.57 -0.78 -2.64
C ILE A 45 -6.35 -1.07 -3.52
N ALA A 46 -5.69 -2.22 -3.32
CA ALA A 46 -4.48 -2.58 -4.06
C ALA A 46 -4.73 -2.72 -5.57
N LEU A 47 -5.85 -3.33 -5.98
CA LEU A 47 -6.22 -3.46 -7.39
C LEU A 47 -6.50 -2.10 -8.05
N LYS A 48 -7.20 -1.18 -7.34
CA LYS A 48 -7.42 0.19 -7.79
C LYS A 48 -6.09 0.95 -7.90
N LEU A 49 -5.21 0.79 -6.90
CA LEU A 49 -3.90 1.44 -6.89
C LEU A 49 -3.03 0.97 -8.06
N LYS A 50 -2.98 -0.35 -8.31
CA LYS A 50 -2.27 -0.90 -9.48
C LYS A 50 -2.75 -0.24 -10.77
N LYS A 51 -4.06 -0.24 -11.02
CA LYS A 51 -4.66 0.37 -12.22
C LYS A 51 -4.28 1.85 -12.35
N ALA A 52 -4.32 2.61 -11.26
CA ALA A 52 -3.99 4.03 -11.26
C ALA A 52 -2.51 4.28 -11.59
N LEU A 53 -1.59 3.49 -11.00
CA LEU A 53 -0.16 3.61 -11.24
C LEU A 53 0.26 3.14 -12.64
N ASP A 54 -0.35 2.07 -13.16
CA ASP A 54 -0.13 1.63 -14.55
C ASP A 54 -0.50 2.74 -15.54
N ASN A 55 -1.63 3.43 -15.31
CA ASN A 55 -2.04 4.57 -16.13
C ASN A 55 -1.07 5.76 -16.05
N GLU A 56 -0.39 5.93 -14.91
CA GLU A 56 0.66 6.93 -14.71
C GLU A 56 2.00 6.55 -15.35
N GLY A 57 2.16 5.30 -15.81
CA GLY A 57 3.36 4.79 -16.48
C GLY A 57 4.39 4.16 -15.55
N TYR A 58 3.99 3.76 -14.34
CA TYR A 58 4.80 2.91 -13.47
C TYR A 58 4.73 1.44 -13.91
N ASN A 59 5.80 0.69 -13.63
CA ASN A 59 5.79 -0.77 -13.73
C ASN A 59 5.35 -1.35 -12.39
N THR A 60 4.16 -1.95 -12.33
CA THR A 60 3.55 -2.36 -11.07
C THR A 60 3.36 -3.86 -10.95
N PHE A 61 3.68 -4.38 -9.78
CA PHE A 61 3.47 -5.78 -9.41
C PHE A 61 2.59 -5.86 -8.17
N LEU A 62 1.83 -6.95 -8.06
CA LEU A 62 1.05 -7.30 -6.88
C LEU A 62 1.61 -8.58 -6.26
N THR A 63 1.64 -8.66 -4.92
CA THR A 63 1.99 -9.93 -4.25
C THR A 63 0.87 -10.96 -4.39
N ARG A 64 -0.39 -10.52 -4.49
CA ARG A 64 -1.57 -11.33 -4.84
C ARG A 64 -2.61 -10.50 -5.60
N GLU A 65 -3.32 -11.12 -6.53
CA GLU A 65 -4.36 -10.48 -7.35
C GLU A 65 -5.77 -11.01 -7.03
N ALA A 66 -5.86 -11.99 -6.14
CA ALA A 66 -7.11 -12.62 -5.70
C ALA A 66 -7.10 -12.85 -4.19
N ASP A 67 -8.19 -13.39 -3.64
CA ASP A 67 -8.27 -13.81 -2.25
C ASP A 67 -7.53 -15.14 -2.02
N THR A 68 -6.21 -15.07 -2.10
CA THR A 68 -5.28 -16.20 -1.92
C THR A 68 -4.18 -15.83 -0.96
N GLU A 69 -3.67 -16.81 -0.21
CA GLU A 69 -2.38 -16.74 0.46
C GLU A 69 -1.26 -17.22 -0.46
N LEU A 70 -0.03 -16.70 -0.28
CA LEU A 70 1.17 -17.18 -0.99
C LEU A 70 1.64 -18.52 -0.41
N SER A 71 1.35 -18.79 0.85
CA SER A 71 1.63 -20.04 1.53
C SER A 71 0.69 -20.26 2.71
N LYS A 72 0.28 -21.50 2.95
CA LYS A 72 -0.47 -21.89 4.17
C LYS A 72 0.32 -21.67 5.47
N SER A 73 1.65 -21.59 5.41
CA SER A 73 2.50 -21.21 6.53
C SER A 73 2.66 -19.69 6.56
N LYS A 74 2.18 -19.04 7.61
CA LYS A 74 2.30 -17.58 7.78
C LYS A 74 3.76 -17.08 7.70
N VAL A 75 4.70 -17.84 8.24
CA VAL A 75 6.13 -17.50 8.15
C VAL A 75 6.63 -17.54 6.72
N LYS A 76 6.25 -18.58 5.95
CA LYS A 76 6.62 -18.71 4.54
C LYS A 76 5.93 -17.64 3.69
N ASP A 77 4.64 -17.38 3.91
CA ASP A 77 3.88 -16.32 3.22
C ASP A 77 4.60 -14.97 3.34
N LEU A 78 4.91 -14.54 4.56
CA LEU A 78 5.64 -13.30 4.79
C LEU A 78 7.06 -13.31 4.19
N THR A 79 7.73 -14.48 4.12
CA THR A 79 9.05 -14.59 3.49
C THR A 79 8.92 -14.39 1.98
N MET A 80 7.94 -15.01 1.33
CA MET A 80 7.69 -14.85 -0.10
C MET A 80 7.40 -13.38 -0.47
N ARG A 81 6.62 -12.64 0.36
CA ARG A 81 6.41 -11.20 0.16
C ARG A 81 7.72 -10.40 0.25
N CYS A 82 8.64 -10.77 1.15
CA CYS A 82 9.97 -10.17 1.21
C CYS A 82 10.82 -10.50 -0.02
N ASP A 83 10.78 -11.76 -0.48
CA ASP A 83 11.56 -12.21 -1.62
C ASP A 83 11.11 -11.51 -2.92
N MET A 84 9.80 -11.30 -3.11
CA MET A 84 9.27 -10.55 -4.25
C MET A 84 9.82 -9.12 -4.36
N LYS A 85 10.18 -8.46 -3.27
CA LYS A 85 10.86 -7.15 -3.32
C LYS A 85 12.21 -7.24 -4.05
N LYS A 86 12.98 -8.29 -3.74
CA LYS A 86 14.30 -8.53 -4.35
C LYS A 86 14.18 -9.00 -5.80
N GLU A 87 13.20 -9.84 -6.09
CA GLU A 87 12.94 -10.36 -7.43
C GLU A 87 12.51 -9.26 -8.38
N THR A 88 11.59 -8.40 -7.94
CA THR A 88 11.10 -7.26 -8.75
C THR A 88 12.07 -6.09 -8.77
N LYS A 89 13.01 -6.02 -7.82
CA LYS A 89 13.91 -4.86 -7.60
C LYS A 89 13.12 -3.55 -7.47
N CYS A 90 11.99 -3.58 -6.76
CA CYS A 90 11.09 -2.44 -6.68
C CYS A 90 11.74 -1.23 -6.00
N ASP A 91 11.48 -0.04 -6.53
CA ASP A 91 11.85 1.22 -5.89
C ASP A 91 11.04 1.47 -4.63
N ILE A 92 9.76 1.08 -4.69
CA ILE A 92 8.80 1.18 -3.57
C ILE A 92 8.08 -0.14 -3.37
N PHE A 93 8.07 -0.60 -2.11
CA PHE A 93 7.17 -1.62 -1.59
C PHE A 93 6.12 -0.95 -0.69
N ILE A 94 4.84 -1.11 -1.02
CA ILE A 94 3.74 -0.60 -0.22
C ILE A 94 2.77 -1.73 0.14
N SER A 95 2.68 -2.07 1.43
CA SER A 95 1.73 -3.05 1.96
C SER A 95 0.48 -2.34 2.49
N ILE A 96 -0.67 -2.74 1.98
CA ILE A 96 -1.98 -2.15 2.29
C ILE A 96 -2.67 -2.96 3.39
N HIS A 97 -3.05 -2.29 4.45
CA HIS A 97 -3.65 -2.85 5.65
C HIS A 97 -4.77 -1.97 6.21
N GLN A 98 -5.54 -2.54 7.16
CA GLN A 98 -6.54 -1.83 7.97
C GLN A 98 -6.25 -2.07 9.45
N ASN A 99 -6.15 -1.00 10.20
CA ASN A 99 -5.85 -1.05 11.62
C ASN A 99 -7.06 -1.53 12.45
N LYS A 100 -6.78 -2.07 13.62
CA LYS A 100 -7.78 -2.39 14.65
C LYS A 100 -7.20 -2.08 16.02
N PHE A 101 -7.97 -1.36 16.84
CA PHE A 101 -7.56 -1.01 18.19
C PHE A 101 -8.75 -1.10 19.15
N PRO A 102 -8.57 -1.50 20.45
CA PRO A 102 -9.68 -1.63 21.39
C PRO A 102 -10.51 -0.36 21.59
N LYS A 103 -9.87 0.82 21.46
CA LYS A 103 -10.56 2.11 21.59
C LYS A 103 -11.20 2.48 20.24
N GLU A 104 -12.53 2.41 20.16
CA GLU A 104 -13.30 2.68 18.93
C GLU A 104 -13.19 4.12 18.41
N SER A 105 -12.79 5.08 19.26
CA SER A 105 -12.56 6.46 18.83
C SER A 105 -11.24 6.67 18.08
N CYS A 106 -10.41 5.63 17.92
CA CYS A 106 -9.21 5.72 17.08
C CYS A 106 -9.60 5.83 15.61
N PHE A 107 -8.97 6.76 14.89
CA PHE A 107 -9.21 7.02 13.47
C PHE A 107 -7.96 7.53 12.77
N GLY A 108 -8.01 7.57 11.45
CA GLY A 108 -7.02 8.17 10.56
C GLY A 108 -5.94 7.18 10.08
N ALA A 109 -5.55 7.34 8.83
CA ALA A 109 -4.51 6.55 8.19
C ALA A 109 -3.13 6.79 8.85
N GLN A 110 -2.30 5.74 8.89
CA GLN A 110 -0.96 5.78 9.46
C GLN A 110 0.03 4.97 8.66
N VAL A 111 1.20 5.55 8.36
CA VAL A 111 2.29 4.89 7.64
C VAL A 111 3.33 4.38 8.63
N TRP A 112 3.68 3.09 8.51
CA TRP A 112 4.81 2.47 9.19
C TRP A 112 5.94 2.24 8.19
N TYR A 113 7.19 2.50 8.55
CA TYR A 113 8.33 2.43 7.63
C TYR A 113 9.46 1.53 8.13
N ALA A 114 10.18 0.93 7.16
CA ALA A 114 11.40 0.16 7.40
C ALA A 114 12.55 1.07 7.86
N ASP A 115 13.52 0.49 8.56
CA ASP A 115 14.64 1.22 9.19
C ASP A 115 15.72 1.58 8.16
N ASN A 116 15.37 2.42 7.19
CA ASN A 116 16.29 3.05 6.23
C ASN A 116 15.75 4.44 5.80
N ASP A 117 16.64 5.27 5.25
CA ASP A 117 16.34 6.66 4.87
C ASP A 117 15.32 6.77 3.74
N ASN A 118 15.35 5.85 2.76
CA ASN A 118 14.40 5.81 1.66
C ASN A 118 12.97 5.60 2.17
N SER A 119 12.80 4.65 3.08
CA SER A 119 11.52 4.33 3.71
C SER A 119 10.99 5.47 4.60
N LEU A 120 11.85 6.10 5.41
CA LEU A 120 11.48 7.26 6.23
C LEU A 120 11.01 8.42 5.36
N ASN A 121 11.75 8.72 4.31
CA ASN A 121 11.45 9.81 3.42
C ASN A 121 10.13 9.60 2.67
N PHE A 122 9.94 8.40 2.08
CA PHE A 122 8.66 8.06 1.45
C PHE A 122 7.50 8.09 2.45
N ALA A 123 7.69 7.57 3.67
CA ALA A 123 6.64 7.56 4.70
C ALA A 123 6.19 8.97 5.10
N LYS A 124 7.11 9.94 5.23
CA LYS A 124 6.78 11.35 5.50
C LYS A 124 5.92 11.95 4.39
N ILE A 125 6.32 11.77 3.15
CA ILE A 125 5.60 12.26 1.96
C ILE A 125 4.21 11.63 1.89
N LEU A 126 4.13 10.31 2.02
CA LEU A 126 2.87 9.57 1.96
C LEU A 126 1.92 9.96 3.11
N GLN A 127 2.42 10.08 4.35
CA GLN A 127 1.60 10.47 5.51
C GLN A 127 1.01 11.87 5.32
N GLU A 128 1.79 12.81 4.78
CA GLU A 128 1.31 14.16 4.49
C GLU A 128 0.30 14.18 3.33
N SER A 129 0.55 13.40 2.27
CA SER A 129 -0.38 13.24 1.16
C SER A 129 -1.74 12.69 1.62
N LEU A 130 -1.73 11.68 2.50
CA LEU A 130 -2.96 11.13 3.10
C LEU A 130 -3.70 12.17 3.96
N ARG A 131 -2.98 12.95 4.75
CA ARG A 131 -3.59 14.04 5.53
C ARG A 131 -4.25 15.07 4.63
N LYS A 132 -3.56 15.50 3.60
CA LYS A 132 -4.03 16.55 2.68
C LYS A 132 -5.23 16.09 1.83
N ASN A 133 -5.20 14.87 1.32
CA ASN A 133 -6.13 14.42 0.28
C ASN A 133 -7.26 13.52 0.79
N VAL A 134 -7.10 12.89 1.97
CA VAL A 134 -8.12 11.97 2.52
C VAL A 134 -8.82 12.56 3.74
N ASP A 135 -8.06 12.96 4.77
CA ASP A 135 -8.62 13.52 6.00
C ASP A 135 -7.67 14.53 6.66
N ASN A 136 -7.99 15.82 6.55
CA ASN A 136 -7.20 16.91 7.14
C ASN A 136 -7.26 16.97 8.67
N LYS A 137 -8.17 16.23 9.31
CA LYS A 137 -8.25 16.07 10.77
C LYS A 137 -7.30 15.00 11.30
N ASN A 138 -6.72 14.18 10.41
CA ASN A 138 -5.75 13.16 10.78
C ASN A 138 -4.46 13.79 11.33
N LYS A 139 -4.19 13.57 12.62
CA LYS A 139 -2.98 14.08 13.31
C LYS A 139 -1.89 13.03 13.49
N ARG A 140 -2.08 11.83 12.87
CA ARG A 140 -1.07 10.78 12.95
C ARG A 140 0.17 11.15 12.18
N LEU A 141 1.31 10.72 12.72
CA LEU A 141 2.61 10.83 12.07
C LEU A 141 3.05 9.44 11.61
N GLU A 142 3.94 9.41 10.63
CA GLU A 142 4.63 8.18 10.25
C GLU A 142 5.36 7.57 11.45
N LYS A 143 5.50 6.24 11.47
CA LYS A 143 6.11 5.52 12.58
C LYS A 143 7.19 4.53 12.12
N PRO A 144 8.34 4.46 12.81
CA PRO A 144 9.30 3.40 12.57
C PRO A 144 8.72 2.05 12.99
N ALA A 145 8.78 1.07 12.08
CA ALA A 145 8.29 -0.28 12.33
C ALA A 145 9.19 -1.05 13.33
N LYS A 146 10.45 -0.67 13.43
CA LYS A 146 11.45 -1.35 14.25
C LYS A 146 11.45 -2.85 13.94
N LYS A 147 11.20 -3.69 14.96
CA LYS A 147 11.15 -5.16 14.81
C LYS A 147 9.73 -5.74 14.71
N GLN A 148 8.68 -4.88 14.66
CA GLN A 148 7.28 -5.35 14.76
C GLN A 148 6.82 -6.13 13.51
N TYR A 149 7.20 -5.67 12.31
CA TYR A 149 6.71 -6.25 11.05
C TYR A 149 7.83 -6.95 10.29
N LYS A 150 7.66 -8.26 10.01
CA LYS A 150 8.65 -9.05 9.29
C LYS A 150 8.95 -8.46 7.91
N ILE A 151 7.93 -8.02 7.18
CA ILE A 151 8.05 -7.48 5.83
C ILE A 151 8.75 -6.10 5.76
N LEU A 152 9.02 -5.46 6.91
CA LEU A 152 9.76 -4.19 6.99
C LEU A 152 11.14 -4.31 7.67
N ARG A 153 11.57 -5.55 8.02
CA ARG A 153 12.87 -5.79 8.69
C ARG A 153 13.74 -6.82 7.97
N ASP A 154 13.55 -6.94 6.66
CA ASP A 154 14.27 -7.91 5.82
C ASP A 154 15.55 -7.32 5.20
N GLY A 155 15.89 -6.07 5.51
CA GLY A 155 17.10 -5.40 5.04
C GLY A 155 17.04 -4.99 3.57
N TYR A 156 15.85 -4.84 3.00
CA TYR A 156 15.67 -4.32 1.65
C TYR A 156 15.94 -2.81 1.61
N ASP A 157 16.75 -2.34 0.63
CA ASP A 157 17.21 -0.94 0.55
C ASP A 157 16.20 0.00 -0.11
N GLY A 158 15.26 -0.50 -0.92
CA GLY A 158 14.17 0.29 -1.50
C GLY A 158 13.22 0.81 -0.43
N ALA A 159 12.43 1.83 -0.76
CA ALA A 159 11.44 2.38 0.16
C ALA A 159 10.38 1.32 0.49
N SER A 160 10.25 0.95 1.77
CA SER A 160 9.31 -0.10 2.23
C SER A 160 8.42 0.43 3.34
N VAL A 161 7.09 0.40 3.11
CA VAL A 161 6.10 0.89 4.07
C VAL A 161 4.91 -0.08 4.22
N ILE A 162 4.26 -0.03 5.39
CA ILE A 162 2.90 -0.52 5.61
C ILE A 162 2.00 0.71 5.75
N LEU A 163 0.95 0.77 4.97
CA LEU A 163 -0.12 1.76 5.09
C LEU A 163 -1.33 1.13 5.77
N GLU A 164 -1.62 1.59 6.98
CA GLU A 164 -2.88 1.36 7.68
C GLU A 164 -3.87 2.43 7.21
N CYS A 165 -4.82 2.09 6.34
CA CYS A 165 -5.70 3.06 5.69
C CYS A 165 -6.72 3.71 6.64
N GLY A 166 -7.06 3.04 7.74
CA GLY A 166 -7.99 3.47 8.78
C GLY A 166 -8.26 2.36 9.77
N PHE A 167 -9.23 2.55 10.67
CA PHE A 167 -9.51 1.62 11.77
C PHE A 167 -10.82 0.86 11.57
N LEU A 168 -10.76 -0.46 11.40
CA LEU A 168 -11.95 -1.33 11.35
C LEU A 168 -12.71 -1.40 12.69
N SER A 169 -12.07 -0.99 13.79
CA SER A 169 -12.72 -0.87 15.10
C SER A 169 -13.58 0.39 15.24
N ASN A 170 -13.43 1.37 14.36
CA ASN A 170 -14.23 2.59 14.30
C ASN A 170 -15.33 2.41 13.25
N THR A 171 -16.59 2.40 13.67
CA THR A 171 -17.73 2.15 12.78
C THR A 171 -17.81 3.17 11.62
N ASN A 172 -17.50 4.45 11.86
CA ASN A 172 -17.55 5.46 10.82
C ASN A 172 -16.42 5.25 9.79
N GLU A 173 -15.21 4.88 10.22
CA GLU A 173 -14.12 4.56 9.30
C GLU A 173 -14.39 3.26 8.54
N GLU A 174 -14.92 2.23 9.21
CA GLU A 174 -15.32 0.98 8.56
C GLU A 174 -16.26 1.25 7.38
N GLN A 175 -17.30 2.08 7.57
CA GLN A 175 -18.23 2.42 6.49
C GLN A 175 -17.54 3.16 5.33
N LYS A 176 -16.64 4.09 5.63
CA LYS A 176 -15.85 4.79 4.62
C LYS A 176 -14.94 3.82 3.85
N LEU A 177 -14.17 2.98 4.58
CA LEU A 177 -13.21 2.03 4.00
C LEU A 177 -13.86 1.01 3.06
N LYS A 178 -15.16 0.72 3.24
CA LYS A 178 -15.96 -0.13 2.36
C LYS A 178 -16.45 0.59 1.12
N SER A 179 -16.50 1.92 1.10
CA SER A 179 -17.01 2.67 -0.05
C SER A 179 -15.97 2.89 -1.13
N ASP A 180 -16.37 2.72 -2.38
CA ASP A 180 -15.49 2.94 -3.53
C ASP A 180 -14.95 4.38 -3.57
N ASP A 181 -15.79 5.37 -3.32
CA ASP A 181 -15.39 6.79 -3.31
C ASP A 181 -14.26 7.09 -2.31
N TYR A 182 -14.30 6.47 -1.13
CA TYR A 182 -13.26 6.69 -0.13
C TYR A 182 -11.99 5.92 -0.47
N GLN A 183 -12.11 4.71 -1.01
CA GLN A 183 -10.98 3.94 -1.52
C GLN A 183 -10.28 4.69 -2.66
N GLU A 184 -11.02 5.30 -3.59
CA GLU A 184 -10.47 6.13 -4.67
C GLU A 184 -9.71 7.36 -4.12
N LYS A 185 -10.19 8.00 -3.06
CA LYS A 185 -9.46 9.08 -2.38
C LYS A 185 -8.14 8.60 -1.78
N ILE A 186 -8.14 7.41 -1.16
CA ILE A 186 -6.92 6.78 -0.63
C ILE A 186 -5.93 6.50 -1.77
N VAL A 187 -6.41 5.88 -2.87
CA VAL A 187 -5.61 5.58 -4.05
C VAL A 187 -5.01 6.86 -4.63
N TYR A 188 -5.82 7.90 -4.82
CA TYR A 188 -5.35 9.19 -5.30
C TYR A 188 -4.22 9.75 -4.40
N ALA A 189 -4.42 9.72 -3.07
CA ALA A 189 -3.41 10.19 -2.13
C ALA A 189 -2.11 9.39 -2.21
N ILE A 190 -2.18 8.06 -2.39
CA ILE A 190 -1.00 7.20 -2.57
C ILE A 190 -0.27 7.57 -3.86
N VAL A 191 -0.98 7.70 -4.98
CA VAL A 191 -0.40 8.07 -6.28
C VAL A 191 0.30 9.43 -6.20
N GLN A 192 -0.32 10.43 -5.56
CA GLN A 192 0.32 11.74 -5.36
C GLN A 192 1.60 11.62 -4.50
N GLY A 193 1.57 10.83 -3.44
CA GLY A 193 2.75 10.58 -2.60
C GLY A 193 3.88 9.87 -3.34
N ILE A 194 3.56 8.86 -4.18
CA ILE A 194 4.52 8.15 -5.02
C ILE A 194 5.12 9.12 -6.06
N ASN A 195 4.28 9.87 -6.77
CA ASN A 195 4.73 10.84 -7.76
C ASN A 195 5.66 11.90 -7.15
N GLU A 196 5.39 12.37 -5.93
CA GLU A 196 6.26 13.33 -5.24
C GLU A 196 7.59 12.69 -4.83
N TYR A 197 7.57 11.46 -4.32
CA TYR A 197 8.78 10.73 -3.93
C TYR A 197 9.68 10.42 -5.12
N MET A 198 9.11 10.02 -6.26
CA MET A 198 9.85 9.60 -7.47
C MET A 198 10.38 10.78 -8.32
N LYS A 199 10.01 12.02 -8.01
CA LYS A 199 10.54 13.22 -8.69
C LYS A 199 11.99 13.59 -8.32
N LYS A 200 12.66 12.77 -7.52
CA LYS A 200 14.01 13.05 -7.00
C LYS A 200 15.12 12.73 -8.00
#